data_87b947c2ca73f08de1ec96986f0df9c4
#
_entry.id   87b947c2ca73f08de1ec96986f0df9c4
#
_cell.length_a   1.000
_cell.length_b   1.000
_cell.length_c   1.000
_cell.angle_alpha   90.00
_cell.angle_beta   90.00
_cell.angle_gamma   90.00
#
_symmetry.space_group_name_H-M   'P 1'
#
loop_
_entity.id
_entity.type
_entity.pdbx_description
1 polymer ?
#
loop_
_entity_poly.entity_id
_entity_poly.type
_entity_poly.pdbx_seq_one_letter_code
_entity_poly.pdbx_strand_id
1 'polypeptide(L)' 'MIRCTDCGKQISEDHVTHCDMCGAPLCEECGSLGLCSTCAELWESEIDLEDMEAEEEE' A
#
# COMPACT_ATOMS: atom_id res chain seq x y z
N MET A 1 18.71 10.01 5.03
CA MET A 1 17.62 9.36 5.72
C MET A 1 16.33 9.48 4.96
N ILE A 2 15.55 8.45 4.99
CA ILE A 2 14.32 8.36 4.19
C ILE A 2 13.13 8.45 5.12
N ARG A 3 12.07 9.09 4.65
CA ARG A 3 10.84 9.20 5.42
C ARG A 3 9.75 8.34 4.83
N CYS A 4 9.01 7.66 5.69
CA CYS A 4 7.87 6.89 5.25
C CYS A 4 6.80 7.82 4.70
N THR A 5 6.29 7.51 3.51
CA THR A 5 5.25 8.30 2.89
C THR A 5 3.94 8.22 3.66
N ASP A 6 3.72 7.09 4.31
CA ASP A 6 2.49 6.82 5.02
C ASP A 6 2.43 7.46 6.39
N CYS A 7 3.41 7.17 7.23
CA CYS A 7 3.37 7.62 8.62
C CYS A 7 4.37 8.73 8.90
N GLY A 8 5.30 9.01 8.00
CA GLY A 8 6.27 10.07 8.18
C GLY A 8 7.43 9.72 9.08
N LYS A 9 7.58 8.47 9.44
CA LYS A 9 8.69 8.03 10.26
C LYS A 9 9.99 8.04 9.49
N GLN A 10 11.09 8.28 10.20
CA GLN A 10 12.40 8.16 9.57
C GLN A 10 12.77 6.69 9.45
N ILE A 11 13.29 6.33 8.30
CA ILE A 11 13.65 4.94 8.01
C ILE A 11 15.09 4.87 7.58
N SER A 12 15.78 3.82 8.02
CA SER A 12 17.11 3.50 7.54
C SER A 12 17.01 2.94 6.14
N GLU A 13 18.01 3.24 5.34
CA GLU A 13 18.03 2.70 3.97
C GLU A 13 18.02 1.18 3.97
N ASP A 14 18.53 0.58 5.04
CA ASP A 14 18.57 -0.86 5.13
C ASP A 14 17.20 -1.46 5.42
N HIS A 15 16.32 -0.67 5.97
CA HIS A 15 15.00 -1.15 6.40
C HIS A 15 13.86 -0.53 5.62
N VAL A 16 14.18 0.24 4.60
CA VAL A 16 13.15 0.91 3.83
C VAL A 16 12.51 -0.09 2.87
N THR A 17 11.20 -0.01 2.76
CA THR A 17 10.44 -0.78 1.78
C THR A 17 9.84 0.20 0.78
N HIS A 18 9.74 -0.19 -0.45
CA HIS A 18 9.18 0.68 -1.48
C HIS A 18 7.87 0.12 -1.98
N CYS A 19 6.95 1.03 -2.26
CA CYS A 19 5.68 0.64 -2.85
C CYS A 19 5.94 -0.02 -4.20
N ASP A 20 5.31 -1.16 -4.42
CA ASP A 20 5.52 -1.91 -5.65
C ASP A 20 4.87 -1.21 -6.85
N MET A 21 3.93 -0.32 -6.61
CA MET A 21 3.23 0.35 -7.69
C MET A 21 3.78 1.73 -7.97
N CYS A 22 3.96 2.55 -6.96
CA CYS A 22 4.42 3.91 -7.17
C CYS A 22 5.86 4.14 -6.73
N GLY A 23 6.44 3.21 -6.00
CA GLY A 23 7.83 3.32 -5.57
C GLY A 23 8.04 4.21 -4.37
N ALA A 24 7.01 4.57 -3.64
CA ALA A 24 7.16 5.43 -2.48
C ALA A 24 7.85 4.69 -1.34
N PRO A 25 8.70 5.39 -0.57
CA PRO A 25 9.38 4.74 0.55
C PRO A 25 8.41 4.52 1.72
N LEU A 26 8.51 3.34 2.31
CA LEU A 26 7.64 2.94 3.40
C LEU A 26 8.47 2.32 4.51
N CYS A 27 8.01 2.47 5.76
CA CYS A 27 8.66 1.80 6.87
C CYS A 27 8.24 0.33 6.90
N GLU A 28 8.87 -0.44 7.77
CA GLU A 28 8.60 -1.87 7.81
C GLU A 28 7.14 -2.15 8.07
N GLU A 29 6.52 -1.33 8.90
CA GLU A 29 5.13 -1.56 9.24
C GLU A 29 4.20 -1.17 8.10
N CYS A 30 4.42 -0.01 7.52
CA CYS A 30 3.57 0.44 6.42
C CYS A 30 3.81 -0.34 5.15
N GLY A 31 5.04 -0.81 4.97
CA GLY A 31 5.40 -1.54 3.76
C GLY A 31 5.16 -3.02 3.85
N SER A 32 4.48 -3.49 4.87
CA SER A 32 4.28 -4.90 5.07
C SER A 32 3.46 -5.52 3.93
N LEU A 33 2.57 -4.76 3.33
CA LEU A 33 1.80 -5.21 2.19
C LEU A 33 2.52 -5.04 0.86
N GLY A 34 3.61 -4.28 0.86
CA GLY A 34 4.30 -3.95 -0.38
C GLY A 34 3.66 -2.82 -1.14
N LEU A 35 2.67 -2.15 -0.56
CA LEU A 35 1.97 -1.02 -1.18
C LEU A 35 1.80 0.08 -0.16
N CYS A 36 1.82 1.32 -0.63
CA CYS A 36 1.52 2.44 0.24
C CYS A 36 0.01 2.49 0.49
N SER A 37 -0.38 3.33 1.43
CA SER A 37 -1.77 3.42 1.83
C SER A 37 -2.68 3.72 0.63
N THR A 38 -2.26 4.66 -0.18
CA THR A 38 -3.06 5.07 -1.35
C THR A 38 -3.20 3.93 -2.34
N CYS A 39 -2.10 3.26 -2.67
CA CYS A 39 -2.16 2.16 -3.61
C CYS A 39 -2.94 0.98 -3.06
N ALA A 40 -2.79 0.73 -1.75
CA ALA A 40 -3.52 -0.35 -1.12
C ALA A 40 -5.02 -0.10 -1.17
N GLU A 41 -5.42 1.15 -0.95
CA GLU A 41 -6.84 1.49 -1.04
C GLU A 41 -7.39 1.28 -2.44
N LEU A 42 -6.64 1.68 -3.42
CA LEU A 42 -7.07 1.50 -4.80
C LEU A 42 -7.23 0.02 -5.12
N TRP A 43 -6.29 -0.77 -4.66
CA TRP A 43 -6.31 -2.19 -4.93
C TRP A 43 -7.51 -2.86 -4.27
N GLU A 44 -7.76 -2.51 -3.02
CA GLU A 44 -8.88 -3.06 -2.29
C GLU A 44 -10.20 -2.62 -2.89
N SER A 45 -10.25 -1.40 -3.35
CA SER A 45 -11.46 -0.87 -3.95
C SER A 45 -11.84 -1.66 -5.20
N GLU A 46 -10.85 -2.00 -5.99
CA GLU A 46 -11.10 -2.78 -7.19
C GLU A 46 -11.64 -4.15 -6.87
N ILE A 47 -11.07 -4.77 -5.84
CA ILE A 47 -11.52 -6.09 -5.44
C ILE A 47 -12.95 -6.03 -4.94
N ASP A 48 -13.27 -5.00 -4.16
CA ASP A 48 -14.63 -4.85 -3.64
C ASP A 48 -15.64 -4.74 -4.76
N LEU A 49 -15.29 -3.96 -5.78
CA LEU A 49 -16.20 -3.79 -6.91
C LEU A 49 -16.49 -5.12 -7.59
N GLU A 50 -15.47 -5.91 -7.78
CA GLU A 50 -15.65 -7.19 -8.43
C GLU A 50 -16.54 -8.10 -7.60
N ASP A 51 -16.33 -8.10 -6.32
CA ASP A 51 -17.13 -8.92 -5.43
C ASP A 51 -18.59 -8.49 -5.47
N MET A 52 -18.81 -7.21 -5.47
CA MET A 52 -20.18 -6.69 -5.48
C MET A 52 -20.90 -7.10 -6.75
N GLU A 53 -20.21 -7.02 -7.85
CA GLU A 53 -20.81 -7.41 -9.13
C GLU A 53 -21.19 -8.87 -9.12
N ALA A 54 -20.32 -9.70 -8.60
CA ALA A 54 -20.61 -11.13 -8.54
C ALA A 54 -21.83 -11.41 -7.69
N GLU A 55 -21.94 -10.69 -6.60
CA GLU A 55 -23.09 -10.88 -5.72
C GLU A 55 -24.37 -10.45 -6.36
N GLU A 56 -24.33 -9.37 -7.09
CA GLU A 56 -25.53 -8.87 -7.71
C GLU A 56 -26.11 -9.83 -8.72
N GLU A 57 -25.28 -10.57 -9.37
CA GLU A 57 -25.75 -11.53 -10.32
C GLU A 57 -26.54 -12.64 -9.68
N GLU A 58 -26.28 -12.89 -8.44
CA GLU A 58 -27.06 -13.85 -7.70
C GLU A 58 -28.49 -13.37 -7.54
#